data_d9b623ad9cb24894ec12d42aec04695c
#
_entry.id   d9b623ad9cb24894ec12d42aec04695c
#
_cell.length_a   1.000
_cell.length_b   1.000
_cell.length_c   1.000
_cell.angle_alpha   90.00
_cell.angle_beta   90.00
_cell.angle_gamma   90.00
#
_symmetry.space_group_name_H-M   'P 1'
#
loop_
_entity.id
_entity.type
_entity.pdbx_description
1 polymer ?
#
loop_
_entity_poly.entity_id
_entity_poly.type
_entity_poly.pdbx_seq_one_letter_code
_entity_poly.pdbx_strand_id
1 'polypeptide(L)'
;FIGLQTVLPTPLSFAAPDARLVALIKPQFEVGKGRVGRGGIVRDPELHDEVRERISAWLDGLPGWRVMGLTDSPIKGAEGNREFLIAGHFNP
;
A
#
# COMPACT_ATOMS: atom_id res chain seq x y z
N PHE A 1 4.36 -2.58 13.56
CA PHE A 1 3.91 -1.94 12.31
C PHE A 1 4.58 -2.62 11.14
N ILE A 2 3.78 -3.14 10.23
CA ILE A 2 4.26 -4.04 9.19
C ILE A 2 3.79 -3.52 7.84
N GLY A 3 4.74 -3.44 6.87
CA GLY A 3 4.42 -3.01 5.53
C GLY A 3 3.62 -4.06 4.75
N LEU A 4 2.96 -3.62 3.68
CA LEU A 4 2.10 -4.48 2.87
C LEU A 4 2.87 -5.62 2.20
N GLN A 5 4.12 -5.38 1.81
CA GLN A 5 4.95 -6.41 1.18
C GLN A 5 5.27 -7.57 2.11
N THR A 6 5.12 -7.36 3.42
CA THR A 6 5.30 -8.40 4.43
C THR A 6 3.98 -9.07 4.79
N VAL A 7 2.90 -8.29 4.91
CA VAL A 7 1.60 -8.77 5.39
C VAL A 7 0.79 -9.49 4.31
N LEU A 8 0.82 -8.99 3.07
CA LEU A 8 -0.08 -9.48 2.02
C LEU A 8 0.29 -10.81 1.35
N PRO A 9 1.56 -11.21 1.25
CA PRO A 9 1.88 -12.44 0.50
C PRO A 9 1.08 -13.66 0.92
N THR A 10 0.92 -13.89 2.21
CA THR A 10 0.19 -15.06 2.70
C THR A 10 -1.29 -15.04 2.29
N PRO A 11 -2.08 -13.99 2.60
CA PRO A 11 -3.47 -13.97 2.14
C PRO A 11 -3.59 -13.97 0.63
N LEU A 12 -2.69 -13.32 -0.10
CA LEU A 12 -2.75 -13.31 -1.56
C LEU A 12 -2.49 -14.68 -2.17
N SER A 13 -1.73 -15.54 -1.47
CA SER A 13 -1.47 -16.89 -1.95
C SER A 13 -2.71 -17.78 -1.97
N PHE A 14 -3.77 -17.37 -1.29
CA PHE A 14 -5.03 -18.10 -1.26
C PHE A 14 -6.07 -17.53 -2.25
N ALA A 15 -5.68 -16.58 -3.09
CA ALA A 15 -6.61 -15.95 -4.00
C ALA A 15 -7.13 -16.93 -5.04
N ALA A 16 -8.45 -16.97 -5.22
CA ALA A 16 -9.08 -17.69 -6.30
C ALA A 16 -9.09 -16.82 -7.56
N PRO A 17 -9.28 -17.41 -8.75
CA PRO A 17 -9.45 -16.61 -9.96
C PRO A 17 -10.54 -15.56 -9.78
N ASP A 18 -10.30 -14.36 -10.29
CA ASP A 18 -11.18 -13.20 -10.17
C ASP A 18 -11.25 -12.59 -8.77
N ALA A 19 -10.35 -12.98 -7.86
CA ALA A 19 -10.27 -12.36 -6.54
C ALA A 19 -9.90 -10.88 -6.66
N ARG A 20 -10.39 -10.10 -5.72
CA ARG A 20 -10.11 -8.67 -5.66
C ARG A 20 -9.52 -8.30 -4.31
N LEU A 21 -8.64 -7.31 -4.33
CA LEU A 21 -7.98 -6.79 -3.15
C LEU A 21 -8.26 -5.30 -3.04
N VAL A 22 -8.57 -4.85 -1.84
CA VAL A 22 -8.50 -3.44 -1.48
C VAL A 22 -7.67 -3.35 -0.22
N ALA A 23 -6.63 -2.54 -0.23
CA ALA A 23 -5.73 -2.39 0.90
C ALA A 23 -5.42 -0.93 1.14
N LEU A 24 -5.11 -0.59 2.40
CA LEU A 24 -4.66 0.73 2.78
C LEU A 24 -3.14 0.78 2.72
N ILE A 25 -2.62 1.77 2.02
CA ILE A 25 -1.20 2.10 2.05
C ILE A 25 -1.00 3.16 3.13
N LYS A 26 -0.22 2.84 4.13
CA LYS A 26 0.11 3.74 5.23
C LYS A 26 1.59 4.13 5.13
N PRO A 27 1.91 5.30 4.57
CA PRO A 27 3.31 5.70 4.37
C PRO A 27 4.15 5.59 5.64
N GLN A 28 3.57 5.90 6.79
CA GLN A 28 4.26 5.82 8.07
C GLN A 28 4.74 4.40 8.41
N PHE A 29 4.14 3.37 7.79
CA PHE A 29 4.56 1.97 7.97
C PHE A 29 5.45 1.48 6.85
N GLU A 30 5.56 2.25 5.76
CA GLU A 30 6.26 1.81 4.56
C GLU A 30 7.63 2.45 4.35
N VAL A 31 7.88 3.64 4.92
CA VAL A 31 9.09 4.39 4.62
C VAL A 31 10.31 4.03 5.48
N GLY A 32 10.12 3.22 6.51
CA GLY A 32 11.20 2.92 7.44
C GLY A 32 11.35 3.95 8.55
N LYS A 33 11.93 3.54 9.67
CA LYS A 33 11.96 4.33 10.91
C LYS A 33 12.64 5.68 10.76
N GLY A 34 13.73 5.76 10.01
CA GLY A 34 14.49 6.99 9.88
C GLY A 34 13.85 8.05 9.00
N ARG A 35 12.74 7.73 8.34
CA ARG A 35 12.09 8.61 7.38
C ARG A 35 10.71 9.08 7.81
N VAL A 36 10.26 8.64 8.98
CA VAL A 36 9.01 9.12 9.56
C VAL A 36 9.29 10.39 10.33
N GLY A 37 8.49 11.42 10.09
CA GLY A 37 8.67 12.71 10.73
C GLY A 37 8.20 12.75 12.17
N ARG A 38 8.27 13.95 12.75
CA ARG A 38 7.84 14.20 14.12
C ARG A 38 6.40 13.75 14.34
N GLY A 39 6.15 13.10 15.46
CA GLY A 39 4.81 12.65 15.82
C GLY A 39 4.33 11.43 15.03
N GLY A 40 5.22 10.75 14.32
CA GLY A 40 4.86 9.60 13.53
C GLY A 40 4.18 9.94 12.21
N ILE A 41 4.39 11.14 11.69
CA ILE A 41 3.72 11.62 10.49
C ILE A 41 4.70 11.74 9.33
N VAL A 42 4.34 11.16 8.20
CA VAL A 42 5.08 11.32 6.95
C VAL A 42 4.46 12.50 6.19
N ARG A 43 5.18 13.61 6.14
CA ARG A 43 4.68 14.86 5.54
C ARG A 43 5.19 15.12 4.14
N ASP A 44 6.33 14.53 3.77
CA ASP A 44 6.99 14.81 2.51
C ASP A 44 6.22 14.17 1.34
N PRO A 45 5.71 14.97 0.38
CA PRO A 45 5.00 14.42 -0.78
C PRO A 45 5.86 13.47 -1.63
N GLU A 46 7.18 13.67 -1.65
CA GLU A 46 8.07 12.77 -2.39
C GLU A 46 8.10 11.37 -1.77
N LEU A 47 8.01 11.29 -0.44
CA LEU A 47 7.93 10.00 0.25
C LEU A 47 6.58 9.32 -0.04
N HIS A 48 5.50 10.09 -0.09
CA HIS A 48 4.20 9.55 -0.48
C HIS A 48 4.25 8.95 -1.88
N ASP A 49 4.83 9.67 -2.82
CA ASP A 49 4.95 9.18 -4.21
C ASP A 49 5.82 7.94 -4.29
N GLU A 50 6.94 7.93 -3.58
CA GLU A 50 7.83 6.77 -3.54
C GLU A 50 7.12 5.52 -3.05
N VAL A 51 6.35 5.64 -1.97
CA VAL A 51 5.61 4.52 -1.41
C VAL A 51 4.53 4.04 -2.38
N ARG A 52 3.77 4.98 -2.96
CA ARG A 52 2.72 4.64 -3.93
C ARG A 52 3.29 3.87 -5.12
N GLU A 53 4.38 4.36 -5.68
CA GLU A 53 5.03 3.72 -6.83
C GLU A 53 5.57 2.34 -6.46
N ARG A 54 6.23 2.21 -5.32
CA ARG A 54 6.81 0.95 -4.89
C ARG A 54 5.75 -0.12 -4.66
N ILE A 55 4.68 0.22 -3.95
CA ILE A 55 3.62 -0.75 -3.64
C ILE A 55 2.84 -1.12 -4.91
N SER A 56 2.56 -0.14 -5.77
CA SER A 56 1.91 -0.41 -7.06
C SER A 56 2.72 -1.35 -7.93
N ALA A 57 4.01 -1.09 -8.06
CA ALA A 57 4.89 -1.93 -8.87
C ALA A 57 5.01 -3.33 -8.29
N TRP A 58 5.09 -3.44 -6.98
CA TRP A 58 5.17 -4.72 -6.31
C TRP A 58 3.92 -5.57 -6.56
N LEU A 59 2.74 -5.00 -6.35
CA LEU A 59 1.49 -5.74 -6.55
C LEU A 59 1.30 -6.12 -8.01
N ASP A 60 1.57 -5.18 -8.92
CA ASP A 60 1.41 -5.42 -10.35
C ASP A 60 2.41 -6.45 -10.88
N GLY A 61 3.52 -6.65 -10.16
CA GLY A 61 4.54 -7.64 -10.52
C GLY A 61 4.27 -9.04 -9.98
N LEU A 62 3.29 -9.22 -9.11
CA LEU A 62 2.94 -10.55 -8.62
C LEU A 62 2.20 -11.34 -9.71
N PRO A 63 2.54 -12.63 -9.92
CA PRO A 63 1.90 -13.42 -10.98
C PRO A 63 0.38 -13.39 -10.88
N GLY A 64 -0.27 -13.01 -11.96
CA GLY A 64 -1.73 -12.97 -12.05
C GLY A 64 -2.37 -11.73 -11.45
N TRP A 65 -1.62 -10.91 -10.73
CA TRP A 65 -2.17 -9.70 -10.12
C TRP A 65 -2.00 -8.48 -11.01
N ARG A 66 -2.99 -7.61 -10.99
CA ARG A 66 -2.97 -6.33 -11.70
C ARG A 66 -3.52 -5.25 -10.80
N VAL A 67 -2.83 -4.12 -10.74
CA VAL A 67 -3.33 -2.94 -10.03
C VAL A 67 -4.48 -2.35 -10.85
N MET A 68 -5.63 -2.17 -10.21
CA MET A 68 -6.82 -1.61 -10.85
C MET A 68 -6.95 -0.12 -10.59
N GLY A 69 -6.39 0.36 -9.50
CA GLY A 69 -6.43 1.77 -9.17
C GLY A 69 -5.73 2.07 -7.86
N LEU A 70 -5.37 3.34 -7.70
CA LEU A 70 -4.77 3.84 -6.48
C LEU A 70 -5.27 5.27 -6.28
N THR A 71 -5.81 5.56 -5.11
CA THR A 71 -6.38 6.86 -4.82
C THR A 71 -6.12 7.24 -3.37
N ASP A 72 -6.33 8.51 -3.05
CA ASP A 72 -6.26 8.96 -1.66
C ASP A 72 -7.36 8.30 -0.84
N SER A 73 -7.03 7.92 0.40
CA SER A 73 -8.06 7.50 1.33
C SER A 73 -8.89 8.72 1.74
N PRO A 74 -10.22 8.62 1.77
CA PRO A 74 -11.06 9.72 2.22
C PRO A 74 -10.93 9.98 3.72
N ILE A 75 -10.38 9.00 4.46
CA ILE A 75 -10.18 9.12 5.90
C ILE A 75 -8.69 9.15 6.16
N LYS A 76 -8.21 10.16 6.91
CA LYS A 76 -6.81 10.24 7.31
C LYS A 76 -6.53 9.23 8.41
N GLY A 77 -5.30 8.70 8.39
CA GLY A 77 -4.84 7.78 9.40
C GLY A 77 -4.45 8.46 10.70
N ALA A 78 -3.76 7.70 11.54
CA ALA A 78 -3.31 8.17 12.86
C ALA A 78 -2.54 9.47 12.74
N GLU A 79 -2.78 10.40 13.66
CA GLU A 79 -2.11 11.70 13.74
C GLU A 79 -2.31 12.56 12.48
N GLY A 80 -3.32 12.25 11.65
CA GLY A 80 -3.57 12.98 10.43
C GLY A 80 -2.71 12.54 9.26
N ASN A 81 -2.07 11.39 9.32
CA ASN A 81 -1.31 10.85 8.20
C ASN A 81 -2.17 10.69 6.97
N ARG A 82 -1.62 11.10 5.82
CA ARG A 82 -2.25 10.87 4.53
C ARG A 82 -2.03 9.40 4.15
N GLU A 83 -3.11 8.73 3.81
CA GLU A 83 -3.09 7.32 3.42
C GLU A 83 -3.73 7.14 2.06
N PHE A 84 -3.49 5.98 1.44
CA PHE A 84 -3.98 5.70 0.11
C PHE A 84 -4.70 4.35 0.08
N LEU A 85 -5.61 4.21 -0.88
CA LEU A 85 -6.26 2.93 -1.17
C LEU A 85 -5.69 2.38 -2.47
N ILE A 86 -5.28 1.13 -2.46
CA ILE A 86 -4.88 0.43 -3.67
C ILE A 86 -5.84 -0.73 -3.91
N ALA A 87 -6.27 -0.88 -5.15
CA ALA A 87 -7.13 -1.98 -5.56
C ALA A 87 -6.41 -2.87 -6.56
N GLY A 88 -6.55 -4.18 -6.39
CA GLY A 88 -5.96 -5.16 -7.28
C GLY A 88 -6.96 -6.23 -7.70
N HIS A 89 -6.65 -6.90 -8.81
CA HIS A 89 -7.47 -7.97 -9.35
C HIS A 89 -6.57 -9.14 -9.71
N PHE A 90 -7.00 -10.34 -9.33
CA PHE A 90 -6.27 -11.57 -9.62
C PHE A 90 -6.91 -12.30 -10.79
N ASN A 91 -6.17 -12.38 -11.89
CA ASN A 91 -6.58 -13.10 -13.09
C ASN A 91 -5.37 -13.92 -13.57
N PRO A 92 -5.21 -15.13 -13.04
CA PRO A 92 -4.05 -15.97 -13.36
C PRO A 92 -4.04 -16.44 -14.80
#